data_69cf0016e5de46785faf74745bcfbcbd
#
_entry.id   69cf0016e5de46785faf74745bcfbcbd
#
_cell.length_a   1.000
_cell.length_b   1.000
_cell.length_c   1.000
_cell.angle_alpha   90.00
_cell.angle_beta   90.00
_cell.angle_gamma   90.00
#
_symmetry.space_group_name_H-M   'P 1'
#
loop_
_entity.id
_entity.type
_entity.pdbx_description
1 polymer ?
#
loop_
_entity_poly.entity_id
_entity_poly.type
_entity_poly.pdbx_seq_one_letter_code
_entity_poly.pdbx_strand_id
1 'polypeptide(L)'
;MLTSDICAYLLPRAFNAAVRAGAEIMKVYNSSDDYDITVKVDNTPLTIADRLAHNKIKEVLGDTRIPILSEEGREMLYDERRNWELFWLVDPLDGTVEFIKRNNEFTVNIALMADNRALCSVIYVPYLAKAYIAERGSGAHLLCSIEPSNDASYTYEQLHSAATLLPLAEAAHTPFRVAVSRSHQTAETEQCVANMRSQHPDLEVIEQGSSYKFCLLAEGRIDYYPRTTHTYEWDTAAAELILSEAGGLTRTLPEYSELHYNKEDLHNPWFECFARK
;
A
#
# COMPACT_ATOMS: atom_id res chain seq x y z
N MET A 1 19.72 -13.10 -13.96
CA MET A 1 18.31 -12.98 -14.40
C MET A 1 18.05 -11.51 -14.53
N LEU A 2 17.50 -11.04 -15.66
CA LEU A 2 17.18 -9.61 -15.81
C LEU A 2 16.03 -9.27 -14.86
N THR A 3 15.97 -8.04 -14.36
CA THR A 3 14.93 -7.56 -13.42
C THR A 3 13.52 -7.84 -13.93
N SER A 4 13.31 -7.68 -15.23
CA SER A 4 12.02 -8.00 -15.90
C SER A 4 11.62 -9.47 -15.79
N ASP A 5 12.56 -10.43 -15.84
CA ASP A 5 12.25 -11.85 -15.72
C ASP A 5 11.78 -12.21 -14.29
N ILE A 6 12.37 -11.54 -13.29
CA ILE A 6 11.97 -11.70 -11.88
C ILE A 6 10.55 -11.20 -11.68
N CYS A 7 10.24 -10.00 -12.18
CA CYS A 7 8.89 -9.42 -12.07
C CYS A 7 7.86 -10.26 -12.83
N ALA A 8 8.15 -10.72 -14.05
CA ALA A 8 7.25 -11.56 -14.82
C ALA A 8 6.87 -12.87 -14.08
N TYR A 9 7.77 -13.38 -13.24
CA TYR A 9 7.51 -14.58 -12.44
C TYR A 9 6.84 -14.28 -11.09
N LEU A 10 7.22 -13.20 -10.39
CA LEU A 10 6.84 -12.94 -9.00
C LEU A 10 5.65 -11.98 -8.86
N LEU A 11 5.46 -11.00 -9.76
CA LEU A 11 4.32 -10.08 -9.70
C LEU A 11 2.97 -10.80 -9.76
N PRO A 12 2.72 -11.79 -10.65
CA PRO A 12 1.47 -12.55 -10.63
C PRO A 12 1.23 -13.29 -9.31
N ARG A 13 2.29 -13.75 -8.63
CA ARG A 13 2.18 -14.41 -7.33
C ARG A 13 1.74 -13.43 -6.24
N ALA A 14 2.35 -12.25 -6.19
CA ALA A 14 1.93 -11.18 -5.29
C ALA A 14 0.48 -10.76 -5.55
N PHE A 15 0.13 -10.61 -6.83
CA PHE A 15 -1.23 -10.25 -7.24
C PHE A 15 -2.26 -11.29 -6.80
N ASN A 16 -2.02 -12.56 -7.11
CA ASN A 16 -2.91 -13.65 -6.72
C ASN A 16 -2.99 -13.80 -5.19
N ALA A 17 -1.88 -13.58 -4.47
CA ALA A 17 -1.87 -13.56 -3.01
C ALA A 17 -2.75 -12.43 -2.46
N ALA A 18 -2.64 -11.22 -3.01
CA ALA A 18 -3.44 -10.07 -2.59
C ALA A 18 -4.94 -10.28 -2.85
N VAL A 19 -5.32 -10.79 -4.03
CA VAL A 19 -6.73 -11.05 -4.38
C VAL A 19 -7.32 -12.15 -3.50
N ARG A 20 -6.57 -13.22 -3.23
CA ARG A 20 -7.01 -14.32 -2.34
C ARG A 20 -7.11 -13.85 -0.89
N ALA A 21 -6.18 -13.04 -0.41
CA ALA A 21 -6.26 -12.40 0.92
C ALA A 21 -7.50 -11.50 1.01
N GLY A 22 -7.76 -10.70 -0.02
CA GLY A 22 -8.96 -9.89 -0.12
C GLY A 22 -10.26 -10.69 -0.06
N ALA A 23 -10.28 -11.93 -0.57
CA ALA A 23 -11.44 -12.82 -0.43
C ALA A 23 -11.68 -13.21 1.03
N GLU A 24 -10.64 -13.53 1.79
CA GLU A 24 -10.76 -13.81 3.22
C GLU A 24 -11.20 -12.56 4.01
N ILE A 25 -10.63 -11.38 3.69
CA ILE A 25 -11.04 -10.11 4.29
C ILE A 25 -12.52 -9.84 4.03
N MET A 26 -12.97 -9.93 2.78
CA MET A 26 -14.36 -9.63 2.41
C MET A 26 -15.36 -10.64 2.97
N LYS A 27 -14.94 -11.90 3.16
CA LYS A 27 -15.75 -12.89 3.85
C LYS A 27 -16.05 -12.48 5.30
N VAL A 28 -15.03 -12.03 6.04
CA VAL A 28 -15.19 -11.50 7.40
C VAL A 28 -16.00 -10.21 7.38
N TYR A 29 -15.64 -9.27 6.48
CA TYR A 29 -16.30 -7.97 6.36
C TYR A 29 -17.81 -8.08 6.11
N ASN A 30 -18.23 -9.06 5.32
CA ASN A 30 -19.64 -9.28 4.98
C ASN A 30 -20.37 -10.20 5.98
N SER A 31 -19.67 -10.80 6.95
CA SER A 31 -20.32 -11.60 7.98
C SER A 31 -21.06 -10.70 8.98
N SER A 32 -22.02 -11.29 9.69
CA SER A 32 -22.68 -10.67 10.83
C SER A 32 -21.98 -10.95 12.16
N ASP A 33 -20.91 -11.74 12.11
CA ASP A 33 -20.17 -12.19 13.29
C ASP A 33 -19.30 -11.07 13.85
N ASP A 34 -18.95 -11.18 15.12
CA ASP A 34 -17.96 -10.32 15.76
C ASP A 34 -16.60 -10.51 15.09
N TYR A 35 -15.86 -9.42 14.89
CA TYR A 35 -14.55 -9.45 14.20
C TYR A 35 -13.43 -10.06 15.03
N ASP A 36 -13.72 -10.57 16.24
CA ASP A 36 -12.71 -11.08 17.18
C ASP A 36 -11.56 -10.07 17.35
N ILE A 37 -11.95 -8.83 17.70
CA ILE A 37 -11.03 -7.72 17.82
C ILE A 37 -10.14 -7.94 19.03
N THR A 38 -8.83 -7.95 18.80
CA THR A 38 -7.80 -7.91 19.84
C THR A 38 -6.97 -6.64 19.69
N VAL A 39 -6.24 -6.28 20.74
CA VAL A 39 -5.37 -5.09 20.75
C VAL A 39 -3.92 -5.56 20.79
N LYS A 40 -3.11 -5.09 19.85
CA LYS A 40 -1.66 -5.35 19.81
C LYS A 40 -0.93 -4.59 20.91
N VAL A 41 0.36 -4.87 21.10
CA VAL A 41 1.22 -4.22 22.11
C VAL A 41 1.32 -2.70 21.89
N ASP A 42 1.26 -2.26 20.64
CA ASP A 42 1.28 -0.84 20.23
C ASP A 42 -0.10 -0.15 20.28
N ASN A 43 -1.10 -0.82 20.87
CA ASN A 43 -2.50 -0.39 20.96
C ASN A 43 -3.24 -0.30 19.61
N THR A 44 -2.72 -0.87 18.53
CA THR A 44 -3.46 -1.00 17.27
C THR A 44 -4.43 -2.19 17.33
N PRO A 45 -5.60 -2.11 16.66
CA PRO A 45 -6.53 -3.24 16.59
C PRO A 45 -6.01 -4.32 15.65
N LEU A 46 -6.28 -5.56 16.00
CA LEU A 46 -6.06 -6.75 15.19
C LEU A 46 -7.39 -7.51 15.11
N THR A 47 -7.80 -7.87 13.92
CA THR A 47 -9.01 -8.65 13.70
C THR A 47 -8.68 -10.06 13.18
N ILE A 48 -9.69 -10.93 13.16
CA ILE A 48 -9.55 -12.23 12.50
C ILE A 48 -9.26 -12.08 11.00
N ALA A 49 -9.70 -10.98 10.35
CA ALA A 49 -9.45 -10.72 8.94
C ALA A 49 -7.96 -10.53 8.65
N ASP A 50 -7.24 -9.79 9.50
CA ASP A 50 -5.78 -9.59 9.39
C ASP A 50 -5.05 -10.93 9.41
N ARG A 51 -5.40 -11.80 10.37
CA ARG A 51 -4.80 -13.13 10.51
C ARG A 51 -5.09 -14.06 9.33
N LEU A 52 -6.34 -14.07 8.85
CA LEU A 52 -6.73 -14.90 7.70
C LEU A 52 -6.04 -14.41 6.42
N ALA A 53 -5.98 -13.10 6.21
CA ALA A 53 -5.28 -12.50 5.08
C ALA A 53 -3.77 -12.82 5.11
N HIS A 54 -3.11 -12.65 6.27
CA HIS A 54 -1.70 -13.01 6.46
C HIS A 54 -1.44 -14.48 6.10
N ASN A 55 -2.26 -15.39 6.64
CA ASN A 55 -2.08 -16.83 6.39
C ASN A 55 -2.26 -17.17 4.91
N LYS A 56 -3.21 -16.52 4.24
CA LYS A 56 -3.45 -16.72 2.81
C LYS A 56 -2.30 -16.20 1.95
N ILE A 57 -1.74 -15.02 2.27
CA ILE A 57 -0.56 -14.48 1.60
C ILE A 57 0.64 -15.40 1.80
N LYS A 58 0.87 -15.85 3.03
CA LYS A 58 1.96 -16.78 3.36
C LYS A 58 1.83 -18.13 2.64
N GLU A 59 0.62 -18.66 2.49
CA GLU A 59 0.34 -19.88 1.70
C GLU A 59 0.79 -19.69 0.25
N VAL A 60 0.38 -18.61 -0.40
CA VAL A 60 0.67 -18.38 -1.83
C VAL A 60 2.13 -18.01 -2.07
N LEU A 61 2.71 -17.12 -1.25
CA LEU A 61 4.09 -16.65 -1.43
C LEU A 61 5.13 -17.64 -0.89
N GLY A 62 4.75 -18.55 -0.01
CA GLY A 62 5.67 -19.53 0.59
C GLY A 62 6.36 -20.43 -0.43
N ASP A 63 5.70 -20.73 -1.55
CA ASP A 63 6.28 -21.52 -2.63
C ASP A 63 7.46 -20.83 -3.32
N THR A 64 7.59 -19.51 -3.18
CA THR A 64 8.70 -18.74 -3.76
C THR A 64 10.02 -18.96 -3.01
N ARG A 65 9.96 -19.42 -1.76
CA ARG A 65 11.09 -19.55 -0.81
C ARG A 65 11.79 -18.21 -0.54
N ILE A 66 11.17 -17.09 -0.87
CA ILE A 66 11.65 -15.75 -0.57
C ILE A 66 11.16 -15.39 0.84
N PRO A 67 12.01 -14.85 1.74
CA PRO A 67 11.59 -14.43 3.07
C PRO A 67 10.42 -13.45 3.03
N ILE A 68 9.53 -13.52 4.03
CA ILE A 68 8.37 -12.64 4.16
C ILE A 68 8.51 -11.85 5.46
N LEU A 69 8.62 -10.54 5.37
CA LEU A 69 8.47 -9.59 6.48
C LEU A 69 7.05 -9.04 6.41
N SER A 70 6.23 -9.38 7.39
CA SER A 70 4.80 -9.02 7.40
C SER A 70 4.43 -8.44 8.76
N GLU A 71 3.53 -7.45 8.75
CA GLU A 71 2.97 -6.85 9.97
C GLU A 71 2.42 -7.90 10.94
N GLU A 72 1.71 -8.91 10.42
CA GLU A 72 1.09 -9.98 11.20
C GLU A 72 1.99 -11.22 11.33
N GLY A 73 3.27 -11.07 10.95
CA GLY A 73 4.27 -12.12 11.05
C GLY A 73 4.85 -12.24 12.46
N ARG A 74 5.80 -13.18 12.62
CA ARG A 74 6.60 -13.19 13.83
C ARG A 74 7.53 -11.97 13.85
N GLU A 75 7.83 -11.48 15.04
CA GLU A 75 8.91 -10.51 15.20
C GLU A 75 10.22 -11.05 14.61
N MET A 76 10.87 -10.27 13.77
CA MET A 76 12.15 -10.60 13.16
C MET A 76 13.22 -9.62 13.60
N LEU A 77 14.24 -10.12 14.25
CA LEU A 77 15.39 -9.32 14.65
C LEU A 77 16.10 -8.75 13.41
N TYR A 78 16.68 -7.57 13.54
CA TYR A 78 17.42 -6.94 12.45
C TYR A 78 18.56 -7.83 11.90
N ASP A 79 19.29 -8.52 12.79
CA ASP A 79 20.36 -9.42 12.40
C ASP A 79 19.91 -10.60 11.52
N GLU A 80 18.63 -11.01 11.60
CA GLU A 80 18.07 -12.03 10.73
C GLU A 80 17.83 -11.53 9.30
N ARG A 81 17.45 -10.25 9.14
CA ARG A 81 16.95 -9.69 7.87
C ARG A 81 17.87 -8.66 7.20
N ARG A 82 18.87 -8.09 7.92
CA ARG A 82 19.73 -7.01 7.38
C ARG A 82 20.50 -7.37 6.11
N ASN A 83 20.70 -8.69 5.87
CA ASN A 83 21.43 -9.19 4.71
C ASN A 83 20.49 -9.80 3.65
N TRP A 84 19.17 -9.59 3.75
CA TRP A 84 18.26 -10.06 2.73
C TRP A 84 18.37 -9.20 1.47
N GLU A 85 18.83 -9.81 0.40
CA GLU A 85 18.89 -9.16 -0.92
C GLU A 85 17.53 -9.10 -1.59
N LEU A 86 16.66 -10.10 -1.27
CA LEU A 86 15.31 -10.22 -1.82
C LEU A 86 14.35 -10.70 -0.73
N PHE A 87 13.23 -9.98 -0.53
CA PHE A 87 12.21 -10.36 0.45
C PHE A 87 10.85 -9.75 0.11
N TRP A 88 9.79 -10.37 0.59
CA TRP A 88 8.45 -9.81 0.56
C TRP A 88 8.22 -8.91 1.77
N LEU A 89 7.71 -7.71 1.54
CA LEU A 89 7.27 -6.78 2.58
C LEU A 89 5.76 -6.63 2.45
N VAL A 90 5.03 -6.98 3.52
CA VAL A 90 3.59 -7.25 3.44
C VAL A 90 2.83 -6.57 4.57
N ASP A 91 1.77 -5.85 4.23
CA ASP A 91 0.68 -5.52 5.11
C ASP A 91 -0.58 -6.25 4.64
N PRO A 92 -1.04 -7.24 5.40
CA PRO A 92 -2.18 -8.06 4.99
C PRO A 92 -3.53 -7.31 4.99
N LEU A 93 -3.67 -6.29 5.87
CA LEU A 93 -4.85 -5.46 5.95
C LEU A 93 -4.50 -4.08 6.51
N ASP A 94 -4.08 -3.16 5.64
CA ASP A 94 -3.89 -1.75 6.00
C ASP A 94 -5.24 -1.05 6.12
N GLY A 95 -5.42 -0.34 7.23
CA GLY A 95 -6.66 0.32 7.57
C GLY A 95 -7.59 -0.54 8.42
N THR A 96 -7.09 -1.29 9.39
CA THR A 96 -7.89 -2.11 10.31
C THR A 96 -8.94 -1.28 11.06
N VAL A 97 -8.63 -0.03 11.41
CA VAL A 97 -9.60 0.92 12.01
C VAL A 97 -10.77 1.20 11.05
N GLU A 98 -10.48 1.43 9.78
CA GLU A 98 -11.46 1.67 8.72
C GLU A 98 -12.29 0.41 8.43
N PHE A 99 -11.66 -0.75 8.48
CA PHE A 99 -12.34 -2.04 8.37
C PHE A 99 -13.37 -2.22 9.50
N ILE A 100 -12.97 -2.00 10.76
CA ILE A 100 -13.85 -2.10 11.93
C ILE A 100 -15.01 -1.09 11.84
N LYS A 101 -14.74 0.15 11.42
CA LYS A 101 -15.74 1.21 11.25
C LYS A 101 -16.64 1.02 10.02
N ARG A 102 -16.39 0.02 9.18
CA ARG A 102 -17.13 -0.29 7.95
C ARG A 102 -17.22 0.88 6.95
N ASN A 103 -16.14 1.62 6.79
CA ASN A 103 -16.09 2.74 5.83
C ASN A 103 -15.42 2.38 4.48
N ASN A 104 -15.11 1.07 4.26
CA ASN A 104 -14.67 0.52 2.98
C ASN A 104 -13.25 0.96 2.54
N GLU A 105 -12.44 1.51 3.43
CA GLU A 105 -11.17 2.16 3.12
C GLU A 105 -9.97 1.33 3.62
N PHE A 106 -9.88 0.09 3.20
CA PHE A 106 -8.79 -0.83 3.56
C PHE A 106 -8.16 -1.48 2.34
N THR A 107 -6.89 -1.86 2.47
CA THR A 107 -6.08 -2.38 1.37
C THR A 107 -5.25 -3.59 1.79
N VAL A 108 -4.79 -4.37 0.81
CA VAL A 108 -3.73 -5.38 0.96
C VAL A 108 -2.49 -4.85 0.25
N ASN A 109 -1.37 -4.75 0.95
CA ASN A 109 -0.13 -4.21 0.41
C ASN A 109 0.92 -5.31 0.33
N ILE A 110 1.49 -5.56 -0.85
CA ILE A 110 2.56 -6.53 -1.07
C ILE A 110 3.63 -5.90 -1.96
N ALA A 111 4.86 -5.82 -1.45
CA ALA A 111 6.03 -5.40 -2.22
C ALA A 111 7.09 -6.50 -2.25
N LEU A 112 7.67 -6.76 -3.42
CA LEU A 112 8.92 -7.49 -3.53
C LEU A 112 10.06 -6.48 -3.40
N MET A 113 10.85 -6.64 -2.36
CA MET A 113 12.00 -5.77 -2.10
C MET A 113 13.26 -6.41 -2.68
N ALA A 114 14.07 -5.61 -3.36
CA ALA A 114 15.41 -5.96 -3.83
C ALA A 114 16.35 -4.80 -3.51
N ASP A 115 17.47 -5.11 -2.85
CA ASP A 115 18.46 -4.10 -2.42
C ASP A 115 17.80 -2.95 -1.62
N ASN A 116 16.91 -3.32 -0.69
CA ASN A 116 16.15 -2.40 0.17
C ASN A 116 15.29 -1.37 -0.58
N ARG A 117 14.87 -1.68 -1.81
CA ARG A 117 13.91 -0.90 -2.60
C ARG A 117 12.86 -1.83 -3.20
N ALA A 118 11.63 -1.35 -3.35
CA ALA A 118 10.61 -2.15 -4.01
C ALA A 118 10.96 -2.38 -5.48
N LEU A 119 10.89 -3.65 -5.92
CA LEU A 119 11.15 -4.08 -7.29
C LEU A 119 9.85 -4.20 -8.09
N CYS A 120 8.85 -4.82 -7.50
CA CYS A 120 7.48 -4.82 -7.99
C CYS A 120 6.53 -4.80 -6.78
N SER A 121 5.31 -4.33 -7.00
CA SER A 121 4.35 -4.18 -5.93
C SER A 121 2.90 -4.33 -6.38
N VAL A 122 2.05 -4.65 -5.41
CA VAL A 122 0.61 -4.74 -5.55
C VAL A 122 -0.04 -4.03 -4.37
N ILE A 123 -1.02 -3.17 -4.64
CA ILE A 123 -2.03 -2.73 -3.68
C ILE A 123 -3.38 -3.20 -4.20
N TYR A 124 -4.07 -3.99 -3.39
CA TYR A 124 -5.42 -4.44 -3.70
C TYR A 124 -6.43 -3.78 -2.78
N VAL A 125 -7.50 -3.22 -3.35
CA VAL A 125 -8.61 -2.57 -2.64
C VAL A 125 -9.85 -3.47 -2.77
N PRO A 126 -10.05 -4.44 -1.86
CA PRO A 126 -11.02 -5.52 -2.04
C PRO A 126 -12.45 -5.03 -2.21
N TYR A 127 -12.84 -4.01 -1.43
CA TYR A 127 -14.20 -3.45 -1.47
C TYR A 127 -14.52 -2.76 -2.82
N LEU A 128 -13.51 -2.18 -3.47
CA LEU A 128 -13.67 -1.49 -4.75
C LEU A 128 -13.40 -2.38 -5.96
N ALA A 129 -13.00 -3.63 -5.74
CA ALA A 129 -12.55 -4.56 -6.79
C ALA A 129 -11.48 -3.91 -7.72
N LYS A 130 -10.54 -3.14 -7.12
CA LYS A 130 -9.44 -2.47 -7.80
C LYS A 130 -8.09 -3.01 -7.33
N ALA A 131 -7.17 -3.15 -8.27
CA ALA A 131 -5.78 -3.46 -7.95
C ALA A 131 -4.84 -2.48 -8.65
N TYR A 132 -3.76 -2.13 -7.99
CA TYR A 132 -2.67 -1.31 -8.51
C TYR A 132 -1.42 -2.15 -8.52
N ILE A 133 -0.71 -2.16 -9.63
CA ILE A 133 0.56 -2.86 -9.78
C ILE A 133 1.62 -1.89 -10.29
N ALA A 134 2.87 -2.10 -9.88
CA ALA A 134 4.00 -1.39 -10.43
C ALA A 134 5.22 -2.32 -10.52
N GLU A 135 6.07 -2.04 -11.49
CA GLU A 135 7.38 -2.66 -11.67
C GLU A 135 8.40 -1.53 -11.86
N ARG A 136 9.49 -1.58 -11.13
CA ARG A 136 10.52 -0.54 -11.20
C ARG A 136 11.03 -0.35 -12.63
N GLY A 137 10.86 0.86 -13.16
CA GLY A 137 11.25 1.26 -14.51
C GLY A 137 10.29 0.82 -15.61
N SER A 138 9.08 0.30 -15.26
CA SER A 138 8.10 -0.16 -16.25
C SER A 138 6.73 0.53 -16.11
N GLY A 139 6.61 1.46 -15.15
CA GLY A 139 5.39 2.19 -14.88
C GLY A 139 4.46 1.52 -13.86
N ALA A 140 3.43 2.27 -13.47
CA ALA A 140 2.36 1.81 -12.60
C ALA A 140 1.05 1.67 -13.38
N HIS A 141 0.22 0.71 -12.97
CA HIS A 141 -1.00 0.37 -13.68
C HIS A 141 -2.17 0.12 -12.73
N LEU A 142 -3.37 0.45 -13.19
CA LEU A 142 -4.65 0.16 -12.55
C LEU A 142 -5.35 -0.98 -13.25
N LEU A 143 -5.85 -1.94 -12.47
CA LEU A 143 -6.78 -2.98 -12.90
C LEU A 143 -8.12 -2.79 -12.18
N CYS A 144 -9.21 -2.79 -12.92
CA CYS A 144 -10.58 -2.69 -12.40
C CYS A 144 -11.31 -4.02 -12.53
N SER A 145 -12.41 -4.17 -11.78
CA SER A 145 -13.26 -5.37 -11.78
C SER A 145 -12.49 -6.64 -11.37
N ILE A 146 -11.55 -6.49 -10.44
CA ILE A 146 -10.82 -7.61 -9.84
C ILE A 146 -11.58 -8.04 -8.58
N GLU A 147 -12.55 -8.91 -8.76
CA GLU A 147 -13.35 -9.41 -7.64
C GLU A 147 -12.52 -10.28 -6.68
N PRO A 148 -12.73 -10.16 -5.35
CA PRO A 148 -12.10 -11.03 -4.37
C PRO A 148 -12.39 -12.50 -4.66
N SER A 149 -11.35 -13.33 -4.78
CA SER A 149 -11.50 -14.75 -5.13
C SER A 149 -10.38 -15.60 -4.52
N ASN A 150 -10.76 -16.71 -3.89
CA ASN A 150 -9.81 -17.70 -3.37
C ASN A 150 -9.16 -18.53 -4.48
N ASP A 151 -9.71 -18.51 -5.70
CA ASP A 151 -9.22 -19.24 -6.86
C ASP A 151 -8.46 -18.34 -7.85
N ALA A 152 -8.11 -17.10 -7.44
CA ALA A 152 -7.37 -16.17 -8.28
C ALA A 152 -6.08 -16.81 -8.82
N SER A 153 -5.91 -16.75 -10.16
CA SER A 153 -4.79 -17.40 -10.88
C SER A 153 -4.38 -16.60 -12.11
N TYR A 154 -4.27 -15.29 -11.96
CA TYR A 154 -3.85 -14.39 -13.03
C TYR A 154 -2.41 -14.66 -13.46
N THR A 155 -2.16 -14.63 -14.78
CA THR A 155 -0.81 -14.66 -15.35
C THR A 155 -0.28 -13.24 -15.58
N TYR A 156 1.01 -13.13 -15.86
CA TYR A 156 1.65 -11.83 -16.16
C TYR A 156 1.02 -11.15 -17.38
N GLU A 157 0.76 -11.92 -18.44
CA GLU A 157 0.13 -11.42 -19.66
C GLU A 157 -1.30 -10.92 -19.42
N GLN A 158 -2.07 -11.65 -18.59
CA GLN A 158 -3.43 -11.23 -18.23
C GLN A 158 -3.41 -9.90 -17.43
N LEU A 159 -2.47 -9.74 -16.49
CA LEU A 159 -2.33 -8.50 -15.73
C LEU A 159 -2.07 -7.33 -16.68
N HIS A 160 -1.07 -7.43 -17.54
CA HIS A 160 -0.70 -6.33 -18.43
C HIS A 160 -1.74 -6.06 -19.52
N SER A 161 -2.44 -7.09 -20.02
CA SER A 161 -3.48 -6.89 -21.05
C SER A 161 -4.74 -6.20 -20.51
N ALA A 162 -5.05 -6.35 -19.20
CA ALA A 162 -6.20 -5.74 -18.54
C ALA A 162 -5.88 -4.39 -17.87
N ALA A 163 -4.61 -4.02 -17.82
CA ALA A 163 -4.13 -2.88 -17.06
C ALA A 163 -4.26 -1.56 -17.82
N THR A 164 -4.58 -0.49 -17.09
CA THR A 164 -4.54 0.89 -17.57
C THR A 164 -3.33 1.59 -16.95
N LEU A 165 -2.50 2.20 -17.80
CA LEU A 165 -1.31 2.94 -17.35
C LEU A 165 -1.70 4.16 -16.51
N LEU A 166 -0.96 4.41 -15.45
CA LEU A 166 -1.10 5.57 -14.58
C LEU A 166 -0.10 6.68 -14.95
N PRO A 167 -0.41 7.97 -14.71
CA PRO A 167 -1.68 8.47 -14.15
C PRO A 167 -2.83 8.46 -15.16
N LEU A 168 -4.07 8.43 -14.66
CA LEU A 168 -5.28 8.50 -15.50
C LEU A 168 -5.55 9.93 -16.02
N ALA A 169 -5.07 10.93 -15.28
CA ALA A 169 -5.23 12.35 -15.60
C ALA A 169 -3.89 13.06 -15.64
N GLU A 170 -3.66 13.87 -16.68
CA GLU A 170 -2.42 14.64 -16.85
C GLU A 170 -2.48 16.05 -16.25
N ALA A 171 -3.67 16.60 -16.03
CA ALA A 171 -3.84 17.96 -15.54
C ALA A 171 -3.93 18.05 -14.02
N ALA A 172 -3.28 19.07 -13.43
CA ALA A 172 -3.52 19.43 -12.03
C ALA A 172 -5.01 19.76 -11.82
N HIS A 173 -5.51 19.40 -10.63
CA HIS A 173 -6.91 19.68 -10.32
C HIS A 173 -7.14 21.17 -9.99
N THR A 174 -8.32 21.63 -10.37
CA THR A 174 -8.87 22.88 -9.86
C THR A 174 -10.25 22.53 -9.30
N PRO A 175 -10.44 22.58 -7.98
CA PRO A 175 -9.47 22.99 -6.94
C PRO A 175 -8.34 21.96 -6.70
N PHE A 176 -7.23 22.43 -6.09
CA PHE A 176 -6.12 21.57 -5.61
C PHE A 176 -6.62 20.65 -4.50
N ARG A 177 -6.31 19.36 -4.55
CA ARG A 177 -6.85 18.34 -3.65
C ARG A 177 -5.79 17.77 -2.72
N VAL A 178 -6.05 17.87 -1.41
CA VAL A 178 -5.17 17.36 -0.36
C VAL A 178 -5.83 16.18 0.32
N ALA A 179 -5.19 15.00 0.31
CA ALA A 179 -5.65 13.89 1.12
C ALA A 179 -5.08 13.98 2.53
N VAL A 180 -5.91 13.65 3.52
CA VAL A 180 -5.49 13.47 4.91
C VAL A 180 -5.98 12.12 5.44
N SER A 181 -5.31 11.60 6.47
CA SER A 181 -5.78 10.38 7.12
C SER A 181 -7.11 10.61 7.84
N ARG A 182 -8.09 9.75 7.62
CA ARG A 182 -9.39 9.85 8.29
C ARG A 182 -9.29 9.67 9.81
N SER A 183 -8.53 8.69 10.26
CA SER A 183 -8.47 8.29 11.68
C SER A 183 -7.22 8.79 12.42
N HIS A 184 -6.25 9.41 11.73
CA HIS A 184 -4.96 9.81 12.30
C HIS A 184 -4.59 11.23 11.84
N GLN A 185 -5.34 12.23 12.31
CA GLN A 185 -5.03 13.64 12.08
C GLN A 185 -4.30 14.21 13.30
N THR A 186 -3.34 15.09 13.04
CA THR A 186 -2.55 15.80 14.06
C THR A 186 -2.48 17.29 13.74
N ALA A 187 -2.03 18.09 14.72
CA ALA A 187 -1.81 19.52 14.51
C ALA A 187 -0.77 19.79 13.41
N GLU A 188 0.22 18.90 13.26
CA GLU A 188 1.22 18.99 12.20
C GLU A 188 0.61 18.74 10.82
N THR A 189 -0.33 17.76 10.71
CA THR A 189 -1.09 17.55 9.47
C THR A 189 -1.89 18.80 9.12
N GLU A 190 -2.58 19.40 10.09
CA GLU A 190 -3.33 20.64 9.89
C GLU A 190 -2.42 21.78 9.43
N GLN A 191 -1.20 21.88 9.99
CA GLN A 191 -0.22 22.88 9.57
C GLN A 191 0.24 22.67 8.12
N CYS A 192 0.46 21.41 7.71
CA CYS A 192 0.78 21.09 6.31
C CYS A 192 -0.35 21.55 5.36
N VAL A 193 -1.60 21.25 5.72
CA VAL A 193 -2.77 21.68 4.95
C VAL A 193 -2.89 23.21 4.91
N ALA A 194 -2.65 23.89 6.03
CA ALA A 194 -2.68 25.36 6.10
C ALA A 194 -1.59 26.00 5.22
N ASN A 195 -0.41 25.42 5.18
CA ASN A 195 0.69 25.85 4.30
C ASN A 195 0.30 25.72 2.82
N MET A 196 -0.32 24.58 2.43
CA MET A 196 -0.83 24.39 1.08
C MET A 196 -1.96 25.37 0.74
N ARG A 197 -2.86 25.67 1.68
CA ARG A 197 -3.95 26.63 1.50
C ARG A 197 -3.45 28.04 1.20
N SER A 198 -2.27 28.43 1.70
CA SER A 198 -1.66 29.73 1.39
C SER A 198 -1.27 29.85 -0.09
N GLN A 199 -0.98 28.72 -0.75
CA GLN A 199 -0.59 28.65 -2.17
C GLN A 199 -1.80 28.33 -3.06
N HIS A 200 -2.78 27.59 -2.54
CA HIS A 200 -3.98 27.13 -3.20
C HIS A 200 -5.23 27.50 -2.36
N PRO A 201 -5.73 28.76 -2.41
CA PRO A 201 -6.82 29.23 -1.54
C PRO A 201 -8.09 28.38 -1.59
N ASP A 202 -8.40 27.80 -2.75
CA ASP A 202 -9.60 26.99 -3.01
C ASP A 202 -9.38 25.49 -2.81
N LEU A 203 -8.28 25.09 -2.11
CA LEU A 203 -7.97 23.67 -1.94
C LEU A 203 -9.12 22.91 -1.25
N GLU A 204 -9.36 21.70 -1.73
CA GLU A 204 -10.25 20.70 -1.11
C GLU A 204 -9.47 19.74 -0.24
N VAL A 205 -10.01 19.39 0.92
CA VAL A 205 -9.46 18.34 1.78
C VAL A 205 -10.32 17.09 1.62
N ILE A 206 -9.65 15.95 1.31
CA ILE A 206 -10.27 14.64 1.15
C ILE A 206 -9.78 13.73 2.28
N GLU A 207 -10.69 13.27 3.12
CA GLU A 207 -10.38 12.28 4.13
C GLU A 207 -10.43 10.87 3.54
N GLN A 208 -9.34 10.12 3.69
CA GLN A 208 -9.22 8.77 3.17
C GLN A 208 -8.39 7.90 4.11
N GLY A 209 -8.82 6.65 4.35
CA GLY A 209 -8.05 5.63 5.08
C GLY A 209 -7.00 4.94 4.23
N SER A 210 -6.16 4.14 4.84
CA SER A 210 -5.16 3.22 4.29
C SER A 210 -4.16 3.81 3.27
N SER A 211 -3.34 2.96 2.69
CA SER A 211 -2.43 3.25 1.56
C SER A 211 -3.17 3.62 0.27
N TYR A 212 -4.49 3.46 0.24
CA TYR A 212 -5.31 3.88 -0.91
C TYR A 212 -5.11 5.37 -1.28
N LYS A 213 -4.68 6.23 -0.34
CA LYS A 213 -4.28 7.61 -0.61
C LYS A 213 -3.16 7.73 -1.65
N PHE A 214 -2.17 6.84 -1.60
CA PHE A 214 -1.12 6.78 -2.63
C PHE A 214 -1.67 6.38 -3.99
N CYS A 215 -2.65 5.46 -4.02
CA CYS A 215 -3.30 5.06 -5.26
C CYS A 215 -4.07 6.22 -5.89
N LEU A 216 -4.74 7.04 -5.08
CA LEU A 216 -5.43 8.25 -5.55
C LEU A 216 -4.46 9.30 -6.09
N LEU A 217 -3.25 9.45 -5.48
CA LEU A 217 -2.17 10.26 -6.04
C LEU A 217 -1.70 9.71 -7.39
N ALA A 218 -1.45 8.40 -7.47
CA ALA A 218 -1.00 7.74 -8.69
C ALA A 218 -2.05 7.79 -9.80
N GLU A 219 -3.35 7.76 -9.48
CA GLU A 219 -4.43 8.01 -10.44
C GLU A 219 -4.45 9.48 -10.91
N GLY A 220 -3.81 10.41 -10.19
CA GLY A 220 -3.94 11.85 -10.40
C GLY A 220 -5.27 12.41 -9.93
N ARG A 221 -5.93 11.82 -8.94
CA ARG A 221 -7.20 12.25 -8.36
C ARG A 221 -7.04 13.19 -7.17
N ILE A 222 -5.89 13.18 -6.55
CA ILE A 222 -5.45 14.11 -5.50
C ILE A 222 -4.05 14.59 -5.85
N ASP A 223 -3.63 15.72 -5.28
CA ASP A 223 -2.38 16.39 -5.63
C ASP A 223 -1.33 16.27 -4.55
N TYR A 224 -1.75 16.19 -3.27
CA TYR A 224 -0.86 16.21 -2.11
C TYR A 224 -1.38 15.34 -0.98
N TYR A 225 -0.46 14.68 -0.27
CA TYR A 225 -0.74 13.90 0.94
C TYR A 225 0.41 14.03 1.95
N PRO A 226 0.23 14.76 3.07
CA PRO A 226 1.15 14.78 4.20
C PRO A 226 0.85 13.64 5.18
N ARG A 227 1.89 13.01 5.71
CA ARG A 227 1.80 12.01 6.77
C ARG A 227 2.73 12.38 7.92
N THR A 228 2.16 12.86 9.01
CA THR A 228 2.86 13.34 10.21
C THR A 228 2.55 12.48 11.44
N THR A 229 2.16 11.23 11.21
CA THR A 229 1.96 10.21 12.25
C THR A 229 2.74 8.96 11.91
N HIS A 230 2.91 8.09 12.90
CA HIS A 230 3.65 6.85 12.72
C HIS A 230 3.03 5.97 11.62
N THR A 231 3.90 5.40 10.82
CA THR A 231 3.64 4.32 9.85
C THR A 231 4.82 3.37 9.87
N TYR A 232 4.62 2.19 9.38
CA TYR A 232 5.66 1.20 9.21
C TYR A 232 6.06 1.06 7.74
N GLU A 233 7.15 0.38 7.49
CA GLU A 233 7.66 0.16 6.13
C GLU A 233 6.67 -0.56 5.23
N TRP A 234 5.89 -1.52 5.76
CA TRP A 234 4.88 -2.27 5.00
C TRP A 234 3.68 -1.43 4.57
N ASP A 235 3.39 -0.28 5.24
CA ASP A 235 2.34 0.67 4.84
C ASP A 235 2.72 1.44 3.57
N THR A 236 4.02 1.58 3.29
CA THR A 236 4.53 2.51 2.27
C THR A 236 5.27 1.86 1.12
N ALA A 237 5.95 0.73 1.30
CA ALA A 237 6.85 0.20 0.27
C ALA A 237 6.15 -0.13 -1.06
N ALA A 238 4.97 -0.77 -1.01
CA ALA A 238 4.18 -1.04 -2.20
C ALA A 238 3.64 0.26 -2.82
N ALA A 239 3.18 1.15 -1.96
CA ALA A 239 2.52 2.40 -2.31
C ALA A 239 3.48 3.41 -2.94
N GLU A 240 4.69 3.52 -2.39
CA GLU A 240 5.72 4.41 -2.90
C GLU A 240 6.17 4.02 -4.32
N LEU A 241 6.35 2.71 -4.58
CA LEU A 241 6.69 2.27 -5.93
C LEU A 241 5.58 2.62 -6.93
N ILE A 242 4.30 2.36 -6.58
CA ILE A 242 3.18 2.70 -7.46
C ILE A 242 3.15 4.20 -7.74
N LEU A 243 3.33 5.04 -6.71
CA LEU A 243 3.32 6.49 -6.89
C LEU A 243 4.52 6.96 -7.73
N SER A 244 5.72 6.48 -7.45
CA SER A 244 6.93 6.89 -8.17
C SER A 244 6.90 6.48 -9.65
N GLU A 245 6.40 5.28 -9.95
CA GLU A 245 6.25 4.77 -11.32
C GLU A 245 5.09 5.46 -12.08
N ALA A 246 4.14 6.08 -11.36
CA ALA A 246 3.14 6.98 -11.94
C ALA A 246 3.66 8.43 -12.12
N GLY A 247 4.94 8.71 -11.79
CA GLY A 247 5.56 10.04 -11.93
C GLY A 247 5.41 10.95 -10.71
N GLY A 248 4.89 10.44 -9.60
CA GLY A 248 4.77 11.16 -8.34
C GLY A 248 6.07 11.18 -7.52
N LEU A 249 6.00 11.77 -6.36
CA LEU A 249 7.13 11.95 -5.45
C LEU A 249 6.71 11.66 -4.01
N THR A 250 7.53 10.91 -3.29
CA THR A 250 7.50 10.78 -1.82
C THR A 250 8.81 11.30 -1.26
N ARG A 251 8.76 12.10 -0.19
CA ARG A 251 9.95 12.56 0.52
C ARG A 251 9.70 12.68 2.02
N THR A 252 10.73 12.43 2.81
CA THR A 252 10.67 12.52 4.28
C THR A 252 10.54 13.96 4.75
N LEU A 253 10.09 14.15 5.97
CA LEU A 253 10.03 15.44 6.65
C LEU A 253 10.82 15.36 7.96
N PRO A 254 11.63 16.36 8.30
CA PRO A 254 11.90 17.60 7.54
C PRO A 254 13.07 17.50 6.53
N GLU A 255 13.73 16.33 6.38
CA GLU A 255 14.99 16.19 5.63
C GLU A 255 14.82 16.20 4.11
N TYR A 256 13.60 15.99 3.61
CA TYR A 256 13.26 15.91 2.18
C TYR A 256 14.06 14.84 1.41
N SER A 257 14.40 13.75 2.10
CA SER A 257 15.09 12.59 1.54
C SER A 257 14.13 11.49 1.09
N GLU A 258 14.64 10.45 0.42
CA GLU A 258 13.87 9.25 0.08
C GLU A 258 13.55 8.43 1.33
N LEU A 259 12.48 7.66 1.31
CA LEU A 259 12.22 6.62 2.31
C LEU A 259 13.24 5.49 2.15
N HIS A 260 13.67 4.93 3.27
CA HIS A 260 14.55 3.78 3.33
C HIS A 260 13.84 2.59 3.95
N TYR A 261 14.13 1.40 3.43
CA TYR A 261 13.48 0.15 3.84
C TYR A 261 14.50 -0.84 4.41
N ASN A 262 13.98 -1.84 5.14
CA ASN A 262 14.75 -2.83 5.88
C ASN A 262 15.67 -2.22 6.95
N LYS A 263 15.21 -1.13 7.58
CA LYS A 263 15.92 -0.46 8.67
C LYS A 263 15.87 -1.32 9.95
N GLU A 264 16.75 -1.06 10.91
CA GLU A 264 16.67 -1.66 12.24
C GLU A 264 15.32 -1.34 12.90
N ASP A 265 14.95 -0.06 12.95
CA ASP A 265 13.61 0.42 13.30
C ASP A 265 12.75 0.49 12.04
N LEU A 266 11.68 -0.30 12.00
CA LEU A 266 10.77 -0.39 10.85
C LEU A 266 9.79 0.78 10.76
N HIS A 267 9.79 1.72 11.71
CA HIS A 267 8.99 2.93 11.61
C HIS A 267 9.49 3.84 10.49
N ASN A 268 8.56 4.44 9.76
CA ASN A 268 8.87 5.51 8.83
C ASN A 268 9.01 6.85 9.56
N PRO A 269 9.91 7.74 9.10
CA PRO A 269 9.84 9.15 9.44
C PRO A 269 8.53 9.75 8.88
N TRP A 270 8.17 10.94 9.31
CA TRP A 270 7.13 11.71 8.65
C TRP A 270 7.48 11.94 7.19
N PHE A 271 6.48 12.00 6.33
CA PHE A 271 6.69 12.20 4.90
C PHE A 271 5.55 12.98 4.25
N GLU A 272 5.80 13.44 3.04
CA GLU A 272 4.80 14.02 2.18
C GLU A 272 4.88 13.43 0.78
N CYS A 273 3.73 13.38 0.12
CA CYS A 273 3.60 12.82 -1.22
C CYS A 273 2.93 13.82 -2.15
N PHE A 274 3.39 13.82 -3.40
CA PHE A 274 2.85 14.63 -4.48
C PHE A 274 2.52 13.73 -5.69
N ALA A 275 1.41 14.00 -6.35
CA ALA A 275 1.03 13.27 -7.57
C ALA A 275 2.04 13.49 -8.71
N ARG A 276 2.80 14.59 -8.68
CA ARG A 276 3.81 14.95 -9.70
C ARG A 276 5.05 15.53 -9.04
N LYS A 277 6.20 15.29 -9.69
CA LYS A 277 7.50 15.85 -9.31
C LYS A 277 7.60 17.32 -9.68
#